data_bec69e07e5b0a906719448a249817f34
#
_entry.id   bec69e07e5b0a906719448a249817f34
#
_cell.length_a   1.000
_cell.length_b   1.000
_cell.length_c   1.000
_cell.angle_alpha   90.00
_cell.angle_beta   90.00
_cell.angle_gamma   90.00
#
_symmetry.space_group_name_H-M   'P 1'
#
loop_
_entity.id
_entity.type
_entity.pdbx_description
1 polymer ?
#
loop_
_entity_poly.entity_id
_entity_poly.type
_entity_poly.pdbx_seq_one_letter_code
_entity_poly.pdbx_strand_id
1 'polypeptide(L)'
;MATPYISMAGIGKSFGPVHALKSVNLTVYPGEIHALLGENGAGKSTLMKVLSGIHEPTKGTITINNINYNKLDHKLAAQLGIGIIYQELSVIDELTVLENLYIGRHLTKKICGVNIIDWREMRVRAAMMLLRVGLKVDLDEKVANLSISHKQMLEIAKTLMLDTKVIIMDEPTSSLTNKEVDYLFLIMNQLRKEGTAIVYISHKLAEIRRICDRYTVMKDGSSVCSGMVSDVSNDDIVRLMVGRELQNRFNAMKENVSNLAHETVFEVRNVTSRDRKKVRDISFSVCRGEILGFAGLVGSGRTELMNCLFGVDKRAGGEIRLNGKDISPRSPLDAVKKGMAYITESRRDNGFFPNFSIAQNMAISRSLKDGGYKGAMGLFHEVDEQRTAENQRELLALKCHSVNQNITELSGGNQQKVLISKWLCCCPEVIIFDEPTRGIDVGAKAEIYKVMRQLADDGKVILMVSSELPEIITVCDRIAVFCEGRLTQILTNRDDMSEEEIMAWALPQE
;
A
#
# COMPACT_ATOMS: atom_id res chain seq x y z
N MET A 1 -23.49 7.12 30.45
CA MET A 1 -22.72 6.59 29.29
C MET A 1 -23.30 7.24 28.06
N ALA A 2 -22.46 7.72 27.12
CA ALA A 2 -22.93 8.30 25.87
C ALA A 2 -23.66 7.21 25.05
N THR A 3 -24.77 7.58 24.41
CA THR A 3 -25.53 6.66 23.53
C THR A 3 -24.81 6.54 22.19
N PRO A 4 -24.55 5.33 21.70
CA PRO A 4 -23.90 5.15 20.40
C PRO A 4 -24.79 5.66 19.27
N TYR A 5 -24.19 6.29 18.25
CA TYR A 5 -24.91 6.66 17.05
C TYR A 5 -25.12 5.46 16.12
N ILE A 6 -24.10 4.61 15.98
CA ILE A 6 -24.17 3.35 15.26
C ILE A 6 -23.81 2.19 16.19
N SER A 7 -24.60 1.14 16.13
CA SER A 7 -24.30 -0.16 16.73
C SER A 7 -24.61 -1.27 15.73
N MET A 8 -23.61 -2.02 15.37
CA MET A 8 -23.73 -3.21 14.52
C MET A 8 -23.49 -4.44 15.40
N ALA A 9 -24.50 -5.32 15.50
CA ALA A 9 -24.45 -6.47 16.39
C ALA A 9 -24.57 -7.78 15.59
N GLY A 10 -23.56 -8.65 15.72
CA GLY A 10 -23.53 -9.98 15.11
C GLY A 10 -23.60 -9.99 13.59
N ILE A 11 -23.08 -8.97 12.93
CA ILE A 11 -23.16 -8.83 11.47
C ILE A 11 -22.42 -9.95 10.77
N GLY A 12 -23.15 -10.67 9.91
CA GLY A 12 -22.61 -11.67 9.01
C GLY A 12 -22.94 -11.34 7.55
N LYS A 13 -22.01 -11.68 6.64
CA LYS A 13 -22.20 -11.55 5.18
C LYS A 13 -21.51 -12.70 4.47
N SER A 14 -22.29 -13.38 3.62
CA SER A 14 -21.78 -14.45 2.76
C SER A 14 -21.97 -14.10 1.29
N PHE A 15 -21.01 -14.47 0.46
CA PHE A 15 -21.07 -14.41 -0.99
C PHE A 15 -20.89 -15.85 -1.51
N GLY A 16 -21.99 -16.52 -1.81
CA GLY A 16 -21.99 -17.94 -2.10
C GLY A 16 -21.34 -18.74 -0.96
N PRO A 17 -20.33 -19.57 -1.19
CA PRO A 17 -19.65 -20.35 -0.16
C PRO A 17 -18.69 -19.54 0.72
N VAL A 18 -18.37 -18.30 0.35
CA VAL A 18 -17.40 -17.47 1.07
C VAL A 18 -18.09 -16.64 2.15
N HIS A 19 -17.73 -16.87 3.42
CA HIS A 19 -18.19 -16.11 4.58
C HIS A 19 -17.27 -14.91 4.83
N ALA A 20 -17.54 -13.78 4.15
CA ALA A 20 -16.73 -12.56 4.29
C ALA A 20 -16.86 -11.91 5.68
N LEU A 21 -18.06 -11.98 6.28
CA LEU A 21 -18.30 -11.62 7.69
C LEU A 21 -19.00 -12.78 8.37
N LYS A 22 -18.47 -13.17 9.55
CA LYS A 22 -19.02 -14.27 10.34
C LYS A 22 -19.87 -13.75 11.52
N SER A 23 -19.31 -12.85 12.32
CA SER A 23 -19.99 -12.20 13.44
C SER A 23 -19.18 -10.96 13.84
N VAL A 24 -19.61 -9.80 13.37
CA VAL A 24 -18.91 -8.54 13.66
C VAL A 24 -19.77 -7.64 14.52
N ASN A 25 -19.15 -7.12 15.58
CA ASN A 25 -19.72 -6.09 16.45
C ASN A 25 -18.90 -4.80 16.25
N LEU A 26 -19.59 -3.69 16.02
CA LEU A 26 -18.98 -2.36 15.89
C LEU A 26 -19.89 -1.34 16.56
N THR A 27 -19.34 -0.51 17.43
CA THR A 27 -20.06 0.56 18.10
C THR A 27 -19.34 1.87 17.89
N VAL A 28 -20.04 2.89 17.37
CA VAL A 28 -19.48 4.21 17.05
C VAL A 28 -20.29 5.28 17.76
N TYR A 29 -19.62 6.20 18.46
CA TYR A 29 -20.26 7.28 19.22
C TYR A 29 -20.18 8.62 18.45
N PRO A 30 -21.13 9.54 18.70
CA PRO A 30 -21.06 10.88 18.11
C PRO A 30 -19.78 11.60 18.53
N GLY A 31 -19.12 12.29 17.60
CA GLY A 31 -17.91 13.06 17.88
C GLY A 31 -16.71 12.22 18.29
N GLU A 32 -16.62 10.95 17.84
CA GLU A 32 -15.41 10.14 18.00
C GLU A 32 -14.80 9.78 16.64
N ILE A 33 -13.49 9.54 16.63
CA ILE A 33 -12.78 8.94 15.53
C ILE A 33 -12.46 7.50 15.93
N HIS A 34 -13.17 6.56 15.30
CA HIS A 34 -13.09 5.13 15.58
C HIS A 34 -12.22 4.41 14.56
N ALA A 35 -11.10 3.86 14.96
CA ALA A 35 -10.23 3.05 14.09
C ALA A 35 -10.84 1.66 13.84
N LEU A 36 -10.99 1.27 12.58
CA LEU A 36 -11.32 -0.10 12.19
C LEU A 36 -10.08 -0.79 11.64
N LEU A 37 -9.52 -1.70 12.41
CA LEU A 37 -8.23 -2.35 12.20
C LEU A 37 -8.40 -3.81 11.77
N GLY A 38 -7.38 -4.37 11.14
CA GLY A 38 -7.34 -5.78 10.73
C GLY A 38 -6.57 -5.95 9.42
N GLU A 39 -6.18 -7.18 9.12
CA GLU A 39 -5.50 -7.53 7.89
C GLU A 39 -6.38 -7.32 6.64
N ASN A 40 -5.76 -7.30 5.45
CA ASN A 40 -6.51 -7.36 4.20
C ASN A 40 -7.25 -8.71 4.12
N GLY A 41 -8.53 -8.65 3.74
CA GLY A 41 -9.38 -9.84 3.79
C GLY A 41 -10.07 -10.07 5.14
N ALA A 42 -9.77 -9.32 6.21
CA ALA A 42 -10.47 -9.42 7.50
C ALA A 42 -11.95 -9.02 7.45
N GLY A 43 -12.41 -8.45 6.31
CA GLY A 43 -13.81 -8.07 6.11
C GLY A 43 -14.13 -6.60 6.34
N LYS A 44 -13.14 -5.73 6.61
CA LYS A 44 -13.34 -4.29 6.91
C LYS A 44 -14.18 -3.57 5.85
N SER A 45 -13.74 -3.61 4.59
CA SER A 45 -14.45 -2.96 3.47
C SER A 45 -15.82 -3.59 3.22
N THR A 46 -15.99 -4.91 3.48
CA THR A 46 -17.31 -5.57 3.42
C THR A 46 -18.25 -5.05 4.50
N LEU A 47 -17.75 -4.88 5.74
CA LEU A 47 -18.52 -4.30 6.84
C LEU A 47 -18.95 -2.87 6.53
N MET A 48 -18.06 -2.07 5.96
CA MET A 48 -18.38 -0.69 5.57
C MET A 48 -19.38 -0.63 4.41
N LYS A 49 -19.29 -1.56 3.44
CA LYS A 49 -20.30 -1.72 2.37
C LYS A 49 -21.67 -2.17 2.91
N VAL A 50 -21.71 -2.92 4.00
CA VAL A 50 -22.96 -3.24 4.70
C VAL A 50 -23.52 -1.99 5.38
N LEU A 51 -22.69 -1.22 6.09
CA LEU A 51 -23.11 0.01 6.76
C LEU A 51 -23.57 1.10 5.78
N SER A 52 -22.92 1.22 4.63
CA SER A 52 -23.32 2.17 3.56
C SER A 52 -24.48 1.70 2.68
N GLY A 53 -25.04 0.52 2.96
CA GLY A 53 -26.22 -0.01 2.24
C GLY A 53 -25.90 -0.56 0.84
N ILE A 54 -24.64 -0.78 0.49
CA ILE A 54 -24.24 -1.42 -0.78
C ILE A 54 -24.48 -2.94 -0.73
N HIS A 55 -24.23 -3.54 0.45
CA HIS A 55 -24.48 -4.94 0.67
C HIS A 55 -25.51 -5.15 1.79
N GLU A 56 -26.48 -6.00 1.55
CA GLU A 56 -27.39 -6.47 2.62
C GLU A 56 -26.63 -7.47 3.51
N PRO A 57 -26.72 -7.35 4.85
CA PRO A 57 -26.18 -8.36 5.75
C PRO A 57 -26.96 -9.67 5.61
N THR A 58 -26.28 -10.81 5.79
CA THR A 58 -26.94 -12.13 5.81
C THR A 58 -27.59 -12.38 7.17
N LYS A 59 -27.00 -11.82 8.24
CA LYS A 59 -27.49 -11.89 9.62
C LYS A 59 -26.98 -10.70 10.43
N GLY A 60 -27.58 -10.50 11.61
CA GLY A 60 -27.24 -9.42 12.53
C GLY A 60 -28.19 -8.24 12.42
N THR A 61 -27.99 -7.24 13.26
CA THR A 61 -28.82 -6.04 13.36
C THR A 61 -27.96 -4.79 13.30
N ILE A 62 -28.41 -3.77 12.56
CA ILE A 62 -27.79 -2.46 12.49
C ILE A 62 -28.70 -1.51 13.24
N THR A 63 -28.21 -0.85 14.28
CA THR A 63 -28.94 0.17 15.03
C THR A 63 -28.32 1.53 14.71
N ILE A 64 -29.13 2.49 14.24
CA ILE A 64 -28.70 3.85 13.96
C ILE A 64 -29.63 4.80 14.70
N ASN A 65 -29.09 5.66 15.53
CA ASN A 65 -29.85 6.60 16.37
C ASN A 65 -30.99 5.91 17.14
N ASN A 66 -30.70 4.77 17.77
CA ASN A 66 -31.64 3.92 18.53
C ASN A 66 -32.77 3.25 17.70
N ILE A 67 -32.70 3.28 16.38
CA ILE A 67 -33.64 2.59 15.50
C ILE A 67 -32.97 1.38 14.87
N ASN A 68 -33.62 0.24 14.94
CA ASN A 68 -33.08 -1.02 14.41
C ASN A 68 -33.46 -1.20 12.94
N TYR A 69 -32.46 -1.59 12.16
CA TYR A 69 -32.57 -1.92 10.74
C TYR A 69 -32.01 -3.32 10.50
N ASN A 70 -32.77 -4.17 9.83
CA ASN A 70 -32.28 -5.47 9.38
C ASN A 70 -31.42 -5.35 8.13
N LYS A 71 -31.69 -4.31 7.32
CA LYS A 71 -30.94 -3.96 6.11
C LYS A 71 -31.00 -2.47 5.86
N LEU A 72 -29.98 -1.96 5.19
CA LEU A 72 -29.94 -0.61 4.64
C LEU A 72 -29.82 -0.71 3.12
N ASP A 73 -30.42 0.21 2.40
CA ASP A 73 -30.04 0.52 1.03
C ASP A 73 -29.19 1.81 1.01
N HIS A 74 -28.51 2.06 -0.09
CA HIS A 74 -27.61 3.19 -0.23
C HIS A 74 -28.32 4.55 -0.05
N LYS A 75 -29.56 4.67 -0.51
CA LYS A 75 -30.37 5.89 -0.39
C LYS A 75 -30.75 6.15 1.07
N LEU A 76 -31.17 5.12 1.78
CA LEU A 76 -31.52 5.21 3.20
C LEU A 76 -30.27 5.52 4.05
N ALA A 77 -29.13 4.87 3.78
CA ALA A 77 -27.88 5.16 4.47
C ALA A 77 -27.46 6.63 4.31
N ALA A 78 -27.56 7.16 3.09
CA ALA A 78 -27.28 8.58 2.83
C ALA A 78 -28.27 9.52 3.55
N GLN A 79 -29.58 9.17 3.60
CA GLN A 79 -30.60 9.93 4.34
C GLN A 79 -30.36 9.91 5.85
N LEU A 80 -29.79 8.83 6.38
CA LEU A 80 -29.39 8.72 7.79
C LEU A 80 -28.02 9.40 8.06
N GLY A 81 -27.47 10.11 7.08
CA GLY A 81 -26.24 10.88 7.23
C GLY A 81 -24.98 10.03 7.22
N ILE A 82 -24.96 8.86 6.59
CA ILE A 82 -23.77 8.04 6.42
C ILE A 82 -23.09 8.38 5.09
N GLY A 83 -21.91 8.97 5.15
CA GLY A 83 -21.03 9.23 4.02
C GLY A 83 -19.87 8.23 3.97
N ILE A 84 -19.37 7.93 2.78
CA ILE A 84 -18.23 7.05 2.60
C ILE A 84 -17.24 7.65 1.59
N ILE A 85 -15.96 7.60 1.94
CA ILE A 85 -14.81 7.91 1.10
C ILE A 85 -14.10 6.58 0.84
N TYR A 86 -14.09 6.16 -0.42
CA TYR A 86 -13.52 4.88 -0.83
C TYR A 86 -12.02 4.97 -1.00
N GLN A 87 -11.33 3.84 -0.92
CA GLN A 87 -9.92 3.68 -1.25
C GLN A 87 -9.64 4.00 -2.73
N GLU A 88 -10.53 3.56 -3.64
CA GLU A 88 -10.47 3.94 -5.05
C GLU A 88 -11.29 5.22 -5.28
N LEU A 89 -10.70 6.17 -5.98
CA LEU A 89 -11.31 7.47 -6.24
C LEU A 89 -12.60 7.32 -7.08
N SER A 90 -13.69 7.95 -6.63
CA SER A 90 -14.98 7.94 -7.33
C SER A 90 -15.24 9.22 -8.13
N VAL A 91 -14.19 10.00 -8.40
CA VAL A 91 -14.25 11.19 -9.25
C VAL A 91 -14.24 10.82 -10.73
N ILE A 92 -14.92 11.62 -11.55
CA ILE A 92 -15.01 11.42 -13.00
C ILE A 92 -14.06 12.41 -13.67
N ASP A 93 -13.05 11.88 -14.34
CA ASP A 93 -11.94 12.65 -14.91
C ASP A 93 -12.36 13.63 -16.01
N GLU A 94 -13.40 13.29 -16.78
CA GLU A 94 -13.92 14.09 -17.89
C GLU A 94 -14.73 15.32 -17.44
N LEU A 95 -15.22 15.30 -16.21
CA LEU A 95 -16.01 16.36 -15.63
C LEU A 95 -15.13 17.42 -14.95
N THR A 96 -15.68 18.63 -14.80
CA THR A 96 -15.05 19.70 -14.04
C THR A 96 -15.12 19.42 -12.52
N VAL A 97 -14.33 20.14 -11.74
CA VAL A 97 -14.38 20.14 -10.28
C VAL A 97 -15.78 20.41 -9.76
N LEU A 98 -16.43 21.46 -10.30
CA LEU A 98 -17.81 21.84 -9.93
C LEU A 98 -18.81 20.71 -10.21
N GLU A 99 -18.76 20.12 -11.39
CA GLU A 99 -19.66 19.02 -11.78
C GLU A 99 -19.44 17.78 -10.92
N ASN A 100 -18.20 17.44 -10.60
CA ASN A 100 -17.89 16.33 -9.69
C ASN A 100 -18.46 16.54 -8.28
N LEU A 101 -18.41 17.76 -7.74
CA LEU A 101 -18.96 18.08 -6.43
C LEU A 101 -20.48 17.90 -6.37
N TYR A 102 -21.19 18.15 -7.48
CA TYR A 102 -22.66 18.15 -7.54
C TYR A 102 -23.27 17.01 -8.37
N ILE A 103 -22.50 16.03 -8.80
CA ILE A 103 -23.01 14.91 -9.59
C ILE A 103 -24.18 14.22 -8.88
N GLY A 104 -25.33 14.12 -9.58
CA GLY A 104 -26.56 13.56 -9.04
C GLY A 104 -27.29 14.43 -8.00
N ARG A 105 -26.81 15.67 -7.72
CA ARG A 105 -27.33 16.54 -6.63
C ARG A 105 -27.32 18.02 -6.97
N HIS A 106 -27.68 18.37 -8.21
CA HIS A 106 -27.71 19.74 -8.65
C HIS A 106 -28.69 20.57 -7.83
N LEU A 107 -28.26 21.75 -7.37
CA LEU A 107 -29.16 22.69 -6.72
C LEU A 107 -30.06 23.32 -7.79
N THR A 108 -31.34 23.40 -7.50
CA THR A 108 -32.35 23.96 -8.42
C THR A 108 -33.06 25.13 -7.78
N LYS A 109 -33.39 26.12 -8.60
CA LYS A 109 -34.31 27.22 -8.26
C LYS A 109 -35.50 27.23 -9.19
N LYS A 110 -36.64 27.65 -8.67
CA LYS A 110 -37.87 27.81 -9.48
C LYS A 110 -37.88 29.17 -10.16
N ILE A 111 -37.96 29.16 -11.51
CA ILE A 111 -38.19 30.37 -12.29
C ILE A 111 -39.44 30.10 -13.15
N CYS A 112 -40.46 30.93 -13.02
CA CYS A 112 -41.76 30.77 -13.74
C CYS A 112 -42.37 29.36 -13.63
N GLY A 113 -42.24 28.71 -12.46
CA GLY A 113 -42.77 27.35 -12.23
C GLY A 113 -41.87 26.19 -12.72
N VAL A 114 -40.80 26.47 -13.42
CA VAL A 114 -39.83 25.47 -13.92
C VAL A 114 -38.60 25.40 -13.00
N ASN A 115 -38.20 24.17 -12.67
CA ASN A 115 -36.94 23.95 -11.93
C ASN A 115 -35.77 24.05 -12.88
N ILE A 116 -34.86 25.02 -12.66
CA ILE A 116 -33.63 25.18 -13.38
C ILE A 116 -32.44 25.09 -12.42
N ILE A 117 -31.29 24.63 -12.91
CA ILE A 117 -30.04 24.49 -12.10
C ILE A 117 -29.57 25.87 -11.66
N ASP A 118 -29.27 26.02 -10.39
CA ASP A 118 -28.67 27.23 -9.82
C ASP A 118 -27.15 27.17 -9.79
N TRP A 119 -26.54 27.37 -10.95
CA TRP A 119 -25.08 27.37 -11.10
C TRP A 119 -24.38 28.39 -10.20
N ARG A 120 -25.02 29.53 -9.92
CA ARG A 120 -24.42 30.57 -9.07
C ARG A 120 -24.28 30.10 -7.63
N GLU A 121 -25.35 29.55 -7.06
CA GLU A 121 -25.34 29.02 -5.70
C GLU A 121 -24.41 27.82 -5.58
N MET A 122 -24.39 26.93 -6.58
CA MET A 122 -23.47 25.80 -6.63
C MET A 122 -22.00 26.26 -6.58
N ARG A 123 -21.63 27.27 -7.37
CA ARG A 123 -20.26 27.82 -7.38
C ARG A 123 -19.86 28.42 -6.04
N VAL A 124 -20.74 29.16 -5.39
CA VAL A 124 -20.46 29.77 -4.09
C VAL A 124 -20.20 28.69 -3.03
N ARG A 125 -21.10 27.70 -2.93
CA ARG A 125 -20.94 26.61 -1.96
C ARG A 125 -19.72 25.72 -2.26
N ALA A 126 -19.47 25.45 -3.54
CA ALA A 126 -18.29 24.68 -3.94
C ALA A 126 -17.00 25.40 -3.54
N ALA A 127 -16.90 26.72 -3.83
CA ALA A 127 -15.71 27.51 -3.45
C ALA A 127 -15.49 27.53 -1.92
N MET A 128 -16.57 27.69 -1.14
CA MET A 128 -16.50 27.63 0.33
C MET A 128 -16.02 26.24 0.80
N MET A 129 -16.50 25.16 0.19
CA MET A 129 -16.09 23.81 0.56
C MET A 129 -14.62 23.54 0.17
N LEU A 130 -14.20 23.93 -1.03
CA LEU A 130 -12.79 23.81 -1.45
C LEU A 130 -11.85 24.58 -0.50
N LEU A 131 -12.27 25.78 -0.07
CA LEU A 131 -11.52 26.55 0.93
C LEU A 131 -11.46 25.80 2.27
N ARG A 132 -12.59 25.21 2.72
CA ARG A 132 -12.67 24.43 3.97
C ARG A 132 -11.73 23.23 3.97
N VAL A 133 -11.58 22.54 2.83
CA VAL A 133 -10.66 21.41 2.67
C VAL A 133 -9.25 21.83 2.23
N GLY A 134 -8.97 23.14 2.06
CA GLY A 134 -7.67 23.69 1.66
C GLY A 134 -7.26 23.35 0.24
N LEU A 135 -8.19 22.94 -0.61
CA LEU A 135 -7.94 22.59 -2.00
C LEU A 135 -8.00 23.84 -2.88
N LYS A 136 -6.86 24.23 -3.45
CA LYS A 136 -6.72 25.40 -4.33
C LYS A 136 -6.72 24.94 -5.80
N VAL A 137 -7.90 24.81 -6.36
CA VAL A 137 -8.11 24.45 -7.79
C VAL A 137 -9.24 25.30 -8.37
N ASP A 138 -9.24 25.47 -9.70
CA ASP A 138 -10.34 26.13 -10.40
C ASP A 138 -11.57 25.21 -10.44
N LEU A 139 -12.75 25.78 -10.24
CA LEU A 139 -14.03 25.05 -10.31
C LEU A 139 -14.34 24.54 -11.74
N ASP A 140 -13.81 25.20 -12.75
CA ASP A 140 -13.99 24.86 -14.17
C ASP A 140 -12.85 23.95 -14.70
N GLU A 141 -11.83 23.66 -13.89
CA GLU A 141 -10.76 22.75 -14.28
C GLU A 141 -11.28 21.31 -14.36
N LYS A 142 -10.86 20.58 -15.40
CA LYS A 142 -11.15 19.15 -15.53
C LYS A 142 -10.37 18.34 -14.50
N VAL A 143 -11.05 17.39 -13.88
CA VAL A 143 -10.46 16.53 -12.85
C VAL A 143 -9.32 15.67 -13.40
N ALA A 144 -9.32 15.34 -14.69
CA ALA A 144 -8.19 14.68 -15.37
C ALA A 144 -6.84 15.37 -15.14
N ASN A 145 -6.83 16.71 -15.06
CA ASN A 145 -5.61 17.50 -14.89
C ASN A 145 -5.10 17.58 -13.45
N LEU A 146 -5.90 17.15 -12.48
CA LEU A 146 -5.54 17.19 -11.07
C LEU A 146 -4.56 16.09 -10.71
N SER A 147 -3.66 16.37 -9.76
CA SER A 147 -2.83 15.33 -9.13
C SER A 147 -3.71 14.33 -8.36
N ILE A 148 -3.20 13.13 -8.11
CA ILE A 148 -3.91 12.09 -7.35
C ILE A 148 -4.31 12.61 -5.96
N SER A 149 -3.43 13.36 -5.29
CA SER A 149 -3.73 13.96 -3.99
C SER A 149 -4.84 15.02 -4.06
N HIS A 150 -4.88 15.85 -5.11
CA HIS A 150 -5.96 16.80 -5.31
C HIS A 150 -7.30 16.10 -5.61
N LYS A 151 -7.29 15.00 -6.36
CA LYS A 151 -8.48 14.16 -6.60
C LYS A 151 -8.99 13.55 -5.27
N GLN A 152 -8.09 13.10 -4.39
CA GLN A 152 -8.44 12.61 -3.06
C GLN A 152 -9.09 13.70 -2.20
N MET A 153 -8.53 14.90 -2.17
CA MET A 153 -9.10 16.03 -1.45
C MET A 153 -10.46 16.47 -2.02
N LEU A 154 -10.65 16.36 -3.34
CA LEU A 154 -11.93 16.61 -3.99
C LEU A 154 -12.99 15.57 -3.58
N GLU A 155 -12.64 14.30 -3.45
CA GLU A 155 -13.53 13.23 -2.96
C GLU A 155 -13.97 13.49 -1.52
N ILE A 156 -13.04 13.95 -0.67
CA ILE A 156 -13.33 14.38 0.71
C ILE A 156 -14.31 15.57 0.69
N ALA A 157 -14.04 16.60 -0.12
CA ALA A 157 -14.90 17.76 -0.26
C ALA A 157 -16.34 17.37 -0.69
N LYS A 158 -16.45 16.49 -1.69
CA LYS A 158 -17.72 15.94 -2.20
C LYS A 158 -18.53 15.26 -1.10
N THR A 159 -17.88 14.47 -0.23
CA THR A 159 -18.52 13.79 0.89
C THR A 159 -18.93 14.77 1.99
N LEU A 160 -18.12 15.78 2.28
CA LEU A 160 -18.42 16.81 3.28
C LEU A 160 -19.52 17.79 2.86
N MET A 161 -19.86 17.86 1.57
CA MET A 161 -21.03 18.62 1.09
C MET A 161 -22.36 17.94 1.45
N LEU A 162 -22.33 16.68 1.91
CA LEU A 162 -23.47 16.02 2.50
C LEU A 162 -23.62 16.43 3.98
N ASP A 163 -24.83 16.49 4.48
CA ASP A 163 -25.10 16.65 5.93
C ASP A 163 -24.83 15.30 6.63
N THR A 164 -23.54 14.92 6.71
CA THR A 164 -23.14 13.62 7.24
C THR A 164 -23.02 13.65 8.75
N LYS A 165 -23.56 12.64 9.42
CA LYS A 165 -23.42 12.37 10.86
C LYS A 165 -22.30 11.36 11.12
N VAL A 166 -22.05 10.50 10.13
CA VAL A 166 -20.98 9.51 10.17
C VAL A 166 -20.24 9.52 8.83
N ILE A 167 -18.93 9.59 8.87
CA ILE A 167 -18.07 9.51 7.68
C ILE A 167 -17.19 8.27 7.80
N ILE A 168 -17.26 7.40 6.83
CA ILE A 168 -16.36 6.26 6.67
C ILE A 168 -15.22 6.70 5.77
N MET A 169 -13.97 6.53 6.21
CA MET A 169 -12.76 6.84 5.46
C MET A 169 -11.92 5.57 5.29
N ASP A 170 -11.90 5.02 4.08
CA ASP A 170 -11.15 3.80 3.76
C ASP A 170 -9.80 4.18 3.15
N GLU A 171 -8.72 4.10 3.94
CA GLU A 171 -7.33 4.45 3.61
C GLU A 171 -7.16 5.83 2.94
N PRO A 172 -7.71 6.92 3.51
CA PRO A 172 -7.75 8.22 2.83
C PRO A 172 -6.37 8.88 2.63
N THR A 173 -5.33 8.36 3.30
CA THR A 173 -3.96 8.93 3.27
C THR A 173 -3.01 8.19 2.33
N SER A 174 -3.48 7.18 1.60
CA SER A 174 -2.62 6.32 0.77
C SER A 174 -1.90 7.08 -0.37
N SER A 175 -2.49 8.18 -0.84
CA SER A 175 -1.97 9.02 -1.95
C SER A 175 -1.61 10.44 -1.53
N LEU A 176 -1.68 10.77 -0.22
CA LEU A 176 -1.41 12.11 0.30
C LEU A 176 0.03 12.26 0.76
N THR A 177 0.57 13.48 0.59
CA THR A 177 1.83 13.90 1.21
C THR A 177 1.64 14.15 2.71
N ASN A 178 2.73 14.16 3.49
CA ASN A 178 2.66 14.39 4.94
C ASN A 178 1.94 15.71 5.30
N LYS A 179 2.15 16.78 4.52
CA LYS A 179 1.46 18.06 4.72
C LYS A 179 -0.05 17.96 4.49
N GLU A 180 -0.46 17.20 3.47
CA GLU A 180 -1.88 16.97 3.18
C GLU A 180 -2.53 16.07 4.22
N VAL A 181 -1.80 15.07 4.76
CA VAL A 181 -2.24 14.25 5.90
C VAL A 181 -2.45 15.12 7.13
N ASP A 182 -1.52 16.02 7.47
CA ASP A 182 -1.66 16.95 8.58
C ASP A 182 -2.92 17.81 8.43
N TYR A 183 -3.17 18.28 7.22
CA TYR A 183 -4.36 19.08 6.93
C TYR A 183 -5.65 18.27 7.03
N LEU A 184 -5.67 17.04 6.51
CA LEU A 184 -6.80 16.12 6.67
C LEU A 184 -7.12 15.87 8.15
N PHE A 185 -6.10 15.68 9.00
CA PHE A 185 -6.29 15.48 10.44
C PHE A 185 -6.84 16.70 11.14
N LEU A 186 -6.51 17.91 10.69
CA LEU A 186 -7.15 19.14 11.20
C LEU A 186 -8.65 19.16 10.86
N ILE A 187 -9.03 18.80 9.63
CA ILE A 187 -10.43 18.70 9.20
C ILE A 187 -11.16 17.64 10.03
N MET A 188 -10.58 16.44 10.19
CA MET A 188 -11.18 15.36 10.99
C MET A 188 -11.41 15.80 12.44
N ASN A 189 -10.45 16.47 13.05
CA ASN A 189 -10.59 17.02 14.41
C ASN A 189 -11.69 18.08 14.50
N GLN A 190 -11.86 18.91 13.47
CA GLN A 190 -12.95 19.89 13.42
C GLN A 190 -14.31 19.19 13.32
N LEU A 191 -14.46 18.22 12.42
CA LEU A 191 -15.68 17.43 12.26
C LEU A 191 -16.07 16.69 13.55
N ARG A 192 -15.06 16.11 14.24
CA ARG A 192 -15.23 15.48 15.55
C ARG A 192 -15.80 16.47 16.57
N LYS A 193 -15.29 17.70 16.64
CA LYS A 193 -15.81 18.75 17.54
C LYS A 193 -17.24 19.19 17.17
N GLU A 194 -17.59 19.13 15.89
CA GLU A 194 -18.93 19.40 15.38
C GLU A 194 -19.92 18.25 15.66
N GLY A 195 -19.44 17.13 16.26
CA GLY A 195 -20.26 15.97 16.63
C GLY A 195 -20.35 14.90 15.55
N THR A 196 -19.67 15.05 14.42
CA THR A 196 -19.59 14.03 13.38
C THR A 196 -18.73 12.87 13.85
N ALA A 197 -19.23 11.65 13.73
CA ALA A 197 -18.45 10.43 13.98
C ALA A 197 -17.64 10.04 12.74
N ILE A 198 -16.43 9.53 12.93
CA ILE A 198 -15.58 9.10 11.81
C ILE A 198 -15.16 7.65 12.05
N VAL A 199 -15.43 6.76 11.08
CA VAL A 199 -14.84 5.42 11.03
C VAL A 199 -13.62 5.49 10.13
N TYR A 200 -12.45 5.36 10.73
CA TYR A 200 -11.16 5.52 10.05
C TYR A 200 -10.48 4.17 9.85
N ILE A 201 -10.28 3.79 8.58
CA ILE A 201 -9.58 2.56 8.22
C ILE A 201 -8.18 2.96 7.75
N SER A 202 -7.16 2.48 8.44
CA SER A 202 -5.77 2.64 8.05
C SER A 202 -4.95 1.46 8.58
N HIS A 203 -3.89 1.12 7.88
CA HIS A 203 -2.89 0.16 8.33
C HIS A 203 -1.68 0.86 8.98
N LYS A 204 -1.62 2.20 8.98
CA LYS A 204 -0.54 3.00 9.56
C LYS A 204 -0.81 3.29 11.02
N LEU A 205 -0.17 2.55 11.94
CA LEU A 205 -0.37 2.68 13.38
C LEU A 205 -0.07 4.09 13.91
N ALA A 206 0.91 4.78 13.34
CA ALA A 206 1.23 6.17 13.71
C ALA A 206 0.04 7.12 13.47
N GLU A 207 -0.72 6.95 12.38
CA GLU A 207 -1.92 7.73 12.10
C GLU A 207 -3.01 7.45 13.14
N ILE A 208 -3.21 6.17 13.48
CA ILE A 208 -4.22 5.74 14.45
C ILE A 208 -3.95 6.32 15.83
N ARG A 209 -2.70 6.26 16.29
CA ARG A 209 -2.27 6.88 17.56
C ARG A 209 -2.50 8.38 17.60
N ARG A 210 -2.30 9.03 16.47
CA ARG A 210 -2.36 10.49 16.38
C ARG A 210 -3.79 11.04 16.39
N ILE A 211 -4.75 10.31 15.79
CA ILE A 211 -6.06 10.88 15.50
C ILE A 211 -7.24 10.11 16.09
N CYS A 212 -7.12 8.80 16.36
CA CYS A 212 -8.25 7.97 16.77
C CYS A 212 -8.43 7.91 18.28
N ASP A 213 -9.69 7.89 18.73
CA ASP A 213 -10.07 7.80 20.13
C ASP A 213 -10.23 6.32 20.56
N ARG A 214 -10.90 5.53 19.72
CA ARG A 214 -11.22 4.11 19.96
C ARG A 214 -10.82 3.26 18.77
N TYR A 215 -10.76 1.94 19.00
CA TYR A 215 -10.47 0.99 17.95
C TYR A 215 -11.35 -0.26 18.04
N THR A 216 -11.54 -0.91 16.91
CA THR A 216 -12.04 -2.29 16.79
C THR A 216 -11.12 -3.06 15.84
N VAL A 217 -10.62 -4.21 16.31
CA VAL A 217 -9.82 -5.12 15.48
C VAL A 217 -10.70 -6.21 14.90
N MET A 218 -10.59 -6.39 13.59
CA MET A 218 -11.23 -7.47 12.85
C MET A 218 -10.21 -8.51 12.39
N LYS A 219 -10.57 -9.77 12.48
CA LYS A 219 -9.78 -10.90 11.97
C LYS A 219 -10.72 -11.99 11.45
N ASP A 220 -10.44 -12.53 10.27
CA ASP A 220 -11.16 -13.65 9.64
C ASP A 220 -12.70 -13.48 9.62
N GLY A 221 -13.17 -12.25 9.36
CA GLY A 221 -14.59 -11.90 9.28
C GLY A 221 -15.28 -11.74 10.65
N SER A 222 -14.54 -11.61 11.75
CA SER A 222 -15.08 -11.43 13.10
C SER A 222 -14.39 -10.25 13.79
N SER A 223 -15.09 -9.56 14.71
CA SER A 223 -14.48 -8.60 15.63
C SER A 223 -13.81 -9.34 16.79
N VAL A 224 -12.52 -9.06 17.02
CA VAL A 224 -11.70 -9.75 18.05
C VAL A 224 -11.63 -8.93 19.34
N CYS A 225 -11.43 -7.63 19.20
CA CYS A 225 -11.24 -6.73 20.33
C CYS A 225 -11.70 -5.33 19.99
N SER A 226 -12.18 -4.58 20.98
CA SER A 226 -12.47 -3.14 20.86
C SER A 226 -12.06 -2.45 22.16
N GLY A 227 -11.56 -1.23 22.08
CA GLY A 227 -11.08 -0.48 23.24
C GLY A 227 -10.75 0.97 22.95
N MET A 228 -10.14 1.66 23.92
CA MET A 228 -9.56 2.98 23.74
C MET A 228 -8.15 2.84 23.15
N VAL A 229 -7.81 3.71 22.21
CA VAL A 229 -6.46 3.71 21.60
C VAL A 229 -5.38 4.04 22.65
N SER A 230 -5.71 4.84 23.69
CA SER A 230 -4.82 5.17 24.81
C SER A 230 -4.38 3.95 25.63
N ASP A 231 -5.21 2.89 25.69
CA ASP A 231 -5.07 1.79 26.65
C ASP A 231 -4.33 0.58 26.06
N VAL A 232 -3.92 0.66 24.79
CA VAL A 232 -3.31 -0.47 24.07
C VAL A 232 -1.95 -0.07 23.50
N SER A 233 -0.94 -0.94 23.53
CA SER A 233 0.35 -0.69 22.86
C SER A 233 0.28 -0.96 21.35
N ASN A 234 1.26 -0.45 20.57
CA ASN A 234 1.36 -0.78 19.14
C ASN A 234 1.56 -2.29 18.94
N ASP A 235 2.39 -2.89 19.78
CA ASP A 235 2.67 -4.33 19.73
C ASP A 235 1.42 -5.15 19.99
N ASP A 236 0.58 -4.73 20.93
CA ASP A 236 -0.67 -5.43 21.22
C ASP A 236 -1.67 -5.30 20.05
N ILE A 237 -1.76 -4.11 19.41
CA ILE A 237 -2.58 -3.95 18.19
C ILE A 237 -2.09 -4.89 17.10
N VAL A 238 -0.77 -4.93 16.84
CA VAL A 238 -0.18 -5.84 15.84
C VAL A 238 -0.46 -7.31 16.22
N ARG A 239 -0.30 -7.69 17.49
CA ARG A 239 -0.63 -9.05 17.97
C ARG A 239 -2.09 -9.42 17.76
N LEU A 240 -3.01 -8.48 18.01
CA LEU A 240 -4.45 -8.69 17.81
C LEU A 240 -4.80 -8.79 16.31
N MET A 241 -4.12 -8.06 15.44
CA MET A 241 -4.32 -8.12 13.99
C MET A 241 -3.77 -9.40 13.39
N VAL A 242 -2.52 -9.73 13.69
CA VAL A 242 -1.72 -10.77 13.00
C VAL A 242 -1.72 -12.11 13.77
N GLY A 243 -1.75 -12.07 15.11
CA GLY A 243 -1.65 -13.24 15.98
C GLY A 243 -0.24 -13.46 16.54
N ARG A 244 -0.15 -14.18 17.69
CA ARG A 244 1.09 -14.36 18.48
C ARG A 244 2.22 -15.09 17.75
N GLU A 245 1.92 -15.95 16.79
CA GLU A 245 2.94 -16.77 16.12
C GLU A 245 3.89 -15.98 15.21
N LEU A 246 3.43 -14.92 14.57
CA LEU A 246 4.26 -14.18 13.61
C LEU A 246 5.30 -13.30 14.31
N GLN A 247 4.98 -12.70 15.44
CA GLN A 247 5.93 -11.85 16.18
C GLN A 247 7.10 -12.63 16.78
N ASN A 248 6.84 -13.85 17.29
CA ASN A 248 7.92 -14.73 17.74
C ASN A 248 8.83 -15.17 16.59
N ARG A 249 8.30 -15.26 15.38
CA ARG A 249 9.08 -15.58 14.17
C ARG A 249 9.96 -14.41 13.71
N PHE A 250 9.50 -13.16 13.86
CA PHE A 250 10.33 -11.97 13.56
C PHE A 250 11.56 -11.88 14.48
N ASN A 251 11.39 -12.14 15.77
CA ASN A 251 12.50 -12.12 16.72
C ASN A 251 13.50 -13.27 16.46
N ALA A 252 13.04 -14.46 16.05
CA ALA A 252 13.90 -15.58 15.69
C ALA A 252 14.69 -15.38 14.38
N MET A 253 14.22 -14.48 13.46
CA MET A 253 14.95 -14.16 12.23
C MET A 253 16.20 -13.31 12.48
N LYS A 254 16.23 -12.50 13.54
CA LYS A 254 17.39 -11.67 13.91
C LYS A 254 18.55 -12.46 14.53
N GLU A 255 18.28 -13.60 15.19
CA GLU A 255 19.31 -14.40 15.87
C GLU A 255 20.32 -15.09 14.92
N ASN A 256 20.01 -15.20 13.62
CA ASN A 256 20.86 -15.89 12.65
C ASN A 256 21.87 -15.00 11.92
N VAL A 257 21.92 -13.68 12.19
CA VAL A 257 22.75 -12.72 11.46
C VAL A 257 24.25 -12.82 11.78
N SER A 258 24.65 -13.54 12.83
CA SER A 258 26.04 -13.58 13.32
C SER A 258 27.04 -14.40 12.46
N ASN A 259 26.61 -15.05 11.36
CA ASN A 259 27.45 -15.94 10.55
C ASN A 259 27.53 -15.57 9.06
N LEU A 260 27.39 -14.29 8.70
CA LEU A 260 27.59 -13.87 7.31
C LEU A 260 29.04 -14.15 6.87
N ALA A 261 29.18 -14.93 5.81
CA ALA A 261 30.49 -15.06 5.12
C ALA A 261 30.89 -13.66 4.64
N HIS A 262 32.04 -13.16 5.10
CA HIS A 262 32.54 -11.81 4.79
C HIS A 262 33.01 -11.64 3.33
N GLU A 263 32.58 -12.49 2.41
CA GLU A 263 32.96 -12.41 0.99
C GLU A 263 32.14 -11.33 0.30
N THR A 264 32.78 -10.23 -0.07
CA THR A 264 32.18 -9.20 -0.94
C THR A 264 31.99 -9.77 -2.34
N VAL A 265 30.75 -9.81 -2.80
CA VAL A 265 30.40 -10.36 -4.11
C VAL A 265 29.78 -9.33 -5.05
N PHE A 266 29.18 -8.26 -4.53
CA PHE A 266 28.60 -7.20 -5.34
C PHE A 266 29.21 -5.86 -4.96
N GLU A 267 29.74 -5.14 -5.95
CA GLU A 267 30.38 -3.84 -5.74
C GLU A 267 29.84 -2.81 -6.73
N VAL A 268 29.59 -1.62 -6.22
CA VAL A 268 29.19 -0.44 -6.98
C VAL A 268 30.25 0.63 -6.72
N ARG A 269 30.82 1.21 -7.78
CA ARG A 269 31.91 2.20 -7.69
C ARG A 269 31.56 3.43 -8.51
N ASN A 270 31.54 4.59 -7.86
CA ASN A 270 31.36 5.92 -8.44
C ASN A 270 30.18 6.06 -9.43
N VAL A 271 29.08 5.34 -9.17
CA VAL A 271 27.89 5.38 -10.03
C VAL A 271 27.23 6.75 -9.96
N THR A 272 27.06 7.36 -11.14
CA THR A 272 26.45 8.67 -11.29
C THR A 272 25.41 8.61 -12.41
N SER A 273 24.20 9.14 -12.18
CA SER A 273 23.15 9.26 -13.20
C SER A 273 23.54 10.24 -14.30
N ARG A 274 22.95 10.07 -15.49
CA ARG A 274 23.26 10.93 -16.65
C ARG A 274 23.01 12.41 -16.38
N ASP A 275 21.99 12.76 -15.63
CA ASP A 275 21.66 14.13 -15.23
C ASP A 275 22.55 14.70 -14.14
N ARG A 276 23.39 13.84 -13.50
CA ARG A 276 24.30 14.18 -12.40
C ARG A 276 23.62 14.84 -11.20
N LYS A 277 22.32 14.70 -11.07
CA LYS A 277 21.52 15.34 -10.01
C LYS A 277 20.92 14.33 -9.05
N LYS A 278 20.29 13.30 -9.60
CA LYS A 278 19.52 12.33 -8.83
C LYS A 278 20.39 11.27 -8.15
N VAL A 279 21.51 10.88 -8.78
CA VAL A 279 22.52 9.93 -8.26
C VAL A 279 23.89 10.52 -8.48
N ARG A 280 24.68 10.69 -7.41
CA ARG A 280 25.95 11.41 -7.43
C ARG A 280 27.03 10.61 -6.73
N ASP A 281 27.94 10.02 -7.51
CA ASP A 281 29.17 9.37 -7.03
C ASP A 281 28.93 8.31 -5.93
N ILE A 282 28.03 7.37 -6.20
CA ILE A 282 27.63 6.35 -5.24
C ILE A 282 28.58 5.15 -5.31
N SER A 283 29.12 4.78 -4.14
CA SER A 283 29.99 3.61 -3.98
C SER A 283 29.60 2.82 -2.74
N PHE A 284 29.41 1.51 -2.88
CA PHE A 284 29.15 0.57 -1.79
C PHE A 284 29.48 -0.85 -2.21
N SER A 285 29.56 -1.74 -1.23
CA SER A 285 29.74 -3.16 -1.43
C SER A 285 28.77 -3.98 -0.61
N VAL A 286 28.42 -5.16 -1.11
CA VAL A 286 27.47 -6.09 -0.47
C VAL A 286 28.08 -7.49 -0.44
N CYS A 287 27.96 -8.14 0.71
CA CYS A 287 28.47 -9.50 0.92
C CYS A 287 27.47 -10.55 0.43
N ARG A 288 27.93 -11.77 0.27
CA ARG A 288 27.10 -12.93 -0.05
C ARG A 288 26.10 -13.17 1.09
N GLY A 289 24.80 -13.27 0.73
CA GLY A 289 23.75 -13.52 1.71
C GLY A 289 23.35 -12.30 2.53
N GLU A 290 23.77 -11.11 2.14
CA GLU A 290 23.43 -9.86 2.81
C GLU A 290 22.19 -9.21 2.24
N ILE A 291 21.37 -8.63 3.12
CA ILE A 291 20.28 -7.71 2.78
C ILE A 291 20.74 -6.28 3.10
N LEU A 292 21.08 -5.49 2.09
CA LEU A 292 21.40 -4.08 2.24
C LEU A 292 20.16 -3.23 2.01
N GLY A 293 19.71 -2.52 3.06
CA GLY A 293 18.57 -1.60 3.02
C GLY A 293 18.99 -0.20 2.56
N PHE A 294 18.12 0.47 1.82
CA PHE A 294 18.32 1.85 1.36
C PHE A 294 17.24 2.75 1.97
N ALA A 295 17.63 3.56 2.96
CA ALA A 295 16.81 4.52 3.68
C ALA A 295 17.02 5.95 3.17
N GLY A 296 16.04 6.84 3.41
CA GLY A 296 16.10 8.26 3.07
C GLY A 296 14.74 8.85 2.75
N LEU A 297 14.66 10.17 2.61
CA LEU A 297 13.42 10.85 2.30
C LEU A 297 12.91 10.51 0.88
N VAL A 298 11.62 10.69 0.65
CA VAL A 298 11.03 10.58 -0.70
C VAL A 298 11.72 11.55 -1.64
N GLY A 299 12.17 11.06 -2.80
CA GLY A 299 12.94 11.85 -3.77
C GLY A 299 14.44 11.97 -3.47
N SER A 300 14.96 11.23 -2.47
CA SER A 300 16.41 11.24 -2.16
C SER A 300 17.30 10.59 -3.22
N GLY A 301 16.73 9.87 -4.21
CA GLY A 301 17.49 9.25 -5.30
C GLY A 301 17.64 7.72 -5.21
N ARG A 302 16.98 7.07 -4.25
CA ARG A 302 17.06 5.61 -4.03
C ARG A 302 16.60 4.79 -5.24
N THR A 303 15.36 5.00 -5.69
CA THR A 303 14.80 4.32 -6.87
C THR A 303 15.58 4.64 -8.13
N GLU A 304 16.05 5.88 -8.30
CA GLU A 304 16.89 6.29 -9.42
C GLU A 304 18.26 5.56 -9.41
N LEU A 305 18.82 5.28 -8.23
CA LEU A 305 19.99 4.42 -8.12
C LEU A 305 19.68 3.00 -8.62
N MET A 306 18.58 2.39 -8.14
CA MET A 306 18.19 1.03 -8.57
C MET A 306 17.95 0.98 -10.07
N ASN A 307 17.33 1.99 -10.65
CA ASN A 307 17.15 2.14 -12.09
C ASN A 307 18.52 2.22 -12.83
N CYS A 308 19.48 2.97 -12.30
CA CYS A 308 20.84 3.05 -12.84
C CYS A 308 21.56 1.69 -12.75
N LEU A 309 21.43 0.97 -11.64
CA LEU A 309 22.07 -0.35 -11.46
C LEU A 309 21.48 -1.38 -12.41
N PHE A 310 20.18 -1.37 -12.63
CA PHE A 310 19.49 -2.31 -13.51
C PHE A 310 19.54 -1.92 -15.00
N GLY A 311 20.04 -0.72 -15.31
CA GLY A 311 20.15 -0.24 -16.69
C GLY A 311 18.85 0.29 -17.29
N VAL A 312 17.84 0.63 -16.48
CA VAL A 312 16.65 1.40 -16.89
C VAL A 312 17.08 2.83 -17.22
N ASP A 313 17.78 3.47 -16.27
CA ASP A 313 18.35 4.80 -16.45
C ASP A 313 19.81 4.74 -16.91
N LYS A 314 20.18 5.66 -17.80
CA LYS A 314 21.56 5.76 -18.29
C LYS A 314 22.46 6.38 -17.24
N ARG A 315 23.62 5.77 -17.04
CA ARG A 315 24.70 6.31 -16.21
C ARG A 315 25.59 7.28 -16.99
N ALA A 316 26.13 8.30 -16.30
CA ALA A 316 27.22 9.12 -16.79
C ALA A 316 28.58 8.45 -16.60
N GLY A 317 28.71 7.61 -15.56
CA GLY A 317 29.93 6.88 -15.22
C GLY A 317 29.68 5.91 -14.08
N GLY A 318 30.73 5.24 -13.66
CA GLY A 318 30.74 4.23 -12.59
C GLY A 318 30.76 2.79 -13.10
N GLU A 319 31.16 1.88 -12.23
CA GLU A 319 31.36 0.47 -12.51
C GLU A 319 30.52 -0.37 -11.53
N ILE A 320 29.96 -1.50 -12.02
CA ILE A 320 29.21 -2.46 -11.22
C ILE A 320 29.87 -3.82 -11.40
N ARG A 321 30.30 -4.43 -10.31
CA ARG A 321 30.96 -5.73 -10.32
C ARG A 321 30.14 -6.79 -9.59
N LEU A 322 30.15 -8.00 -10.12
CA LEU A 322 29.57 -9.18 -9.49
C LEU A 322 30.63 -10.30 -9.52
N ASN A 323 30.96 -10.86 -8.35
CA ASN A 323 32.02 -11.85 -8.19
C ASN A 323 33.35 -11.40 -8.86
N GLY A 324 33.71 -10.12 -8.67
CA GLY A 324 34.90 -9.49 -9.22
C GLY A 324 34.88 -9.14 -10.71
N LYS A 325 33.83 -9.55 -11.46
CA LYS A 325 33.66 -9.27 -12.89
C LYS A 325 32.81 -8.02 -13.10
N ASP A 326 33.23 -7.15 -14.02
CA ASP A 326 32.42 -6.02 -14.46
C ASP A 326 31.15 -6.52 -15.18
N ILE A 327 30.00 -6.20 -14.59
CA ILE A 327 28.70 -6.50 -15.18
C ILE A 327 28.02 -5.26 -15.77
N SER A 328 28.31 -4.08 -15.27
CA SER A 328 27.83 -2.74 -15.67
C SER A 328 26.68 -2.74 -16.71
N PRO A 329 25.43 -3.09 -16.34
CA PRO A 329 24.36 -3.33 -17.29
C PRO A 329 24.02 -2.06 -18.11
N ARG A 330 23.74 -2.24 -19.42
CA ARG A 330 23.37 -1.15 -20.33
C ARG A 330 21.88 -1.09 -20.64
N SER A 331 21.14 -2.15 -20.28
CA SER A 331 19.70 -2.26 -20.43
C SER A 331 19.14 -3.27 -19.42
N PRO A 332 17.82 -3.26 -19.14
CA PRO A 332 17.18 -4.27 -18.27
C PRO A 332 17.44 -5.72 -18.73
N LEU A 333 17.35 -6.00 -20.02
CA LEU A 333 17.63 -7.35 -20.55
C LEU A 333 19.10 -7.75 -20.32
N ASP A 334 20.03 -6.81 -20.45
CA ASP A 334 21.45 -7.05 -20.18
C ASP A 334 21.68 -7.34 -18.68
N ALA A 335 20.99 -6.62 -17.78
CA ALA A 335 21.02 -6.86 -16.34
C ALA A 335 20.52 -8.27 -16.00
N VAL A 336 19.39 -8.68 -16.58
CA VAL A 336 18.82 -10.03 -16.37
C VAL A 336 19.78 -11.12 -16.84
N LYS A 337 20.40 -10.96 -18.02
CA LYS A 337 21.40 -11.90 -18.55
C LYS A 337 22.65 -11.98 -17.65
N LYS A 338 22.97 -10.92 -16.94
CA LYS A 338 24.09 -10.81 -15.99
C LYS A 338 23.75 -11.20 -14.57
N GLY A 339 22.57 -11.81 -14.34
CA GLY A 339 22.18 -12.36 -13.05
C GLY A 339 21.53 -11.37 -12.10
N MET A 340 20.97 -10.28 -12.59
CA MET A 340 20.21 -9.32 -11.76
C MET A 340 18.71 -9.47 -11.96
N ALA A 341 17.93 -9.17 -10.91
CA ALA A 341 16.47 -9.08 -10.93
C ALA A 341 16.00 -7.78 -10.28
N TYR A 342 14.85 -7.26 -10.69
CA TYR A 342 14.30 -6.02 -10.16
C TYR A 342 12.78 -6.11 -9.95
N ILE A 343 12.37 -6.14 -8.70
CA ILE A 343 10.97 -6.05 -8.28
C ILE A 343 10.69 -4.55 -8.05
N THR A 344 9.90 -3.96 -8.94
CA THR A 344 9.61 -2.52 -8.98
C THR A 344 8.49 -2.11 -8.04
N GLU A 345 8.47 -0.83 -7.62
CA GLU A 345 7.49 -0.23 -6.73
C GLU A 345 6.05 -0.42 -7.21
N SER A 346 5.75 -0.08 -8.48
CA SER A 346 4.40 -0.24 -9.03
C SER A 346 4.21 -1.65 -9.60
N ARG A 347 3.42 -2.46 -8.89
CA ARG A 347 3.06 -3.80 -9.35
C ARG A 347 2.23 -3.78 -10.62
N ARG A 348 1.22 -2.87 -10.68
CA ARG A 348 0.24 -2.80 -11.78
C ARG A 348 0.83 -2.22 -13.05
N ASP A 349 1.67 -1.18 -12.95
CA ASP A 349 2.19 -0.48 -14.13
C ASP A 349 3.42 -1.18 -14.72
N ASN A 350 4.32 -1.69 -13.84
CA ASN A 350 5.63 -2.21 -14.25
C ASN A 350 5.88 -3.66 -13.82
N GLY A 351 5.03 -4.23 -12.96
CA GLY A 351 5.30 -5.51 -12.35
C GLY A 351 4.78 -6.70 -13.16
N PHE A 352 3.51 -6.70 -13.55
CA PHE A 352 2.86 -7.82 -14.22
C PHE A 352 2.01 -7.38 -15.41
N PHE A 353 1.62 -8.35 -16.24
CA PHE A 353 0.71 -8.15 -17.35
C PHE A 353 -0.72 -8.53 -16.90
N PRO A 354 -1.64 -7.56 -16.78
CA PRO A 354 -2.96 -7.78 -16.17
C PRO A 354 -3.85 -8.76 -16.95
N ASN A 355 -3.60 -8.93 -18.26
CA ASN A 355 -4.36 -9.84 -19.12
C ASN A 355 -3.76 -11.24 -19.19
N PHE A 356 -2.67 -11.51 -18.45
CA PHE A 356 -1.98 -12.79 -18.45
C PHE A 356 -2.37 -13.62 -17.23
N SER A 357 -2.29 -14.94 -17.37
CA SER A 357 -2.42 -15.86 -16.25
C SER A 357 -1.22 -15.74 -15.29
N ILE A 358 -1.34 -16.35 -14.11
CA ILE A 358 -0.23 -16.45 -13.15
C ILE A 358 0.97 -17.13 -13.79
N ALA A 359 0.77 -18.28 -14.48
CA ALA A 359 1.83 -19.02 -15.13
C ALA A 359 2.55 -18.19 -16.20
N GLN A 360 1.80 -17.51 -17.07
CA GLN A 360 2.37 -16.64 -18.11
C GLN A 360 3.18 -15.48 -17.51
N ASN A 361 2.68 -14.85 -16.43
CA ASN A 361 3.44 -13.81 -15.73
C ASN A 361 4.74 -14.32 -15.11
N MET A 362 4.76 -15.54 -14.55
CA MET A 362 5.97 -16.14 -13.98
C MET A 362 6.99 -16.51 -15.08
N ALA A 363 6.54 -16.96 -16.22
CA ALA A 363 7.41 -17.48 -17.29
C ALA A 363 8.09 -16.41 -18.14
N ILE A 364 7.48 -15.21 -18.26
CA ILE A 364 7.87 -14.24 -19.28
C ILE A 364 9.34 -13.78 -19.19
N SER A 365 9.84 -13.55 -17.97
CA SER A 365 11.21 -13.05 -17.79
C SER A 365 12.25 -14.08 -18.22
N ARG A 366 12.02 -15.37 -17.94
CA ARG A 366 12.88 -16.46 -18.40
C ARG A 366 12.82 -16.63 -19.90
N SER A 367 11.63 -16.54 -20.48
CA SER A 367 11.46 -16.60 -21.93
C SER A 367 12.21 -15.51 -22.68
N LEU A 368 12.29 -14.30 -22.11
CA LEU A 368 13.05 -13.17 -22.65
C LEU A 368 14.56 -13.32 -22.43
N LYS A 369 15.00 -13.94 -21.33
CA LYS A 369 16.43 -14.12 -21.00
C LYS A 369 17.13 -15.10 -21.96
N ASP A 370 16.58 -16.30 -22.10
CA ASP A 370 17.26 -17.42 -22.75
C ASP A 370 16.35 -18.22 -23.71
N GLY A 371 15.11 -17.77 -23.91
CA GLY A 371 14.14 -18.51 -24.69
C GLY A 371 13.60 -19.76 -23.97
N GLY A 372 13.74 -19.84 -22.64
CA GLY A 372 13.56 -20.99 -21.73
C GLY A 372 12.22 -21.64 -21.80
N TYR A 373 11.31 -21.55 -22.58
CA TYR A 373 10.09 -22.32 -22.81
C TYR A 373 9.80 -22.49 -24.31
N LYS A 374 10.85 -22.28 -25.16
CA LYS A 374 10.76 -22.46 -26.61
C LYS A 374 11.31 -23.81 -26.97
N GLY A 375 10.50 -24.62 -27.63
CA GLY A 375 10.93 -25.87 -28.28
C GLY A 375 11.80 -25.63 -29.50
N ALA A 376 12.29 -26.71 -30.12
CA ALA A 376 13.20 -26.69 -31.26
C ALA A 376 12.68 -25.87 -32.48
N MET A 377 11.36 -25.69 -32.62
CA MET A 377 10.74 -24.86 -33.66
C MET A 377 10.31 -23.48 -33.18
N GLY A 378 10.76 -23.00 -31.96
CA GLY A 378 10.39 -21.72 -31.43
C GLY A 378 8.96 -21.60 -30.87
N LEU A 379 8.23 -22.72 -30.80
CA LEU A 379 6.90 -22.81 -30.21
C LEU A 379 7.03 -22.85 -28.66
N PHE A 380 6.13 -22.16 -27.95
CA PHE A 380 6.07 -22.22 -26.52
C PHE A 380 5.59 -23.57 -26.01
N HIS A 381 6.27 -24.11 -24.98
CA HIS A 381 5.86 -25.31 -24.28
C HIS A 381 5.03 -24.90 -23.04
N GLU A 382 3.71 -24.82 -23.20
CA GLU A 382 2.78 -24.48 -22.11
C GLU A 382 2.87 -25.43 -20.91
N VAL A 383 3.16 -26.71 -21.15
CA VAL A 383 3.27 -27.75 -20.11
C VAL A 383 4.47 -27.43 -19.18
N ASP A 384 5.60 -27.03 -19.73
CA ASP A 384 6.80 -26.69 -18.93
C ASP A 384 6.62 -25.38 -18.18
N GLU A 385 5.89 -24.42 -18.76
CA GLU A 385 5.50 -23.18 -18.12
C GLU A 385 4.61 -23.46 -16.89
N GLN A 386 3.53 -24.23 -17.08
CA GLN A 386 2.61 -24.59 -16.00
C GLN A 386 3.31 -25.38 -14.89
N ARG A 387 4.16 -26.34 -15.24
CA ARG A 387 4.95 -27.12 -14.27
C ARG A 387 5.86 -26.23 -13.45
N THR A 388 6.53 -25.26 -14.08
CA THR A 388 7.38 -24.32 -13.37
C THR A 388 6.54 -23.42 -12.44
N ALA A 389 5.38 -22.96 -12.89
CA ALA A 389 4.48 -22.13 -12.09
C ALA A 389 3.92 -22.90 -10.89
N GLU A 390 3.58 -24.19 -11.00
CA GLU A 390 3.15 -25.00 -9.86
C GLU A 390 4.29 -25.20 -8.85
N ASN A 391 5.52 -25.45 -9.29
CA ASN A 391 6.67 -25.55 -8.39
C ASN A 391 6.91 -24.22 -7.63
N GLN A 392 6.76 -23.07 -8.30
CA GLN A 392 6.90 -21.76 -7.67
C GLN A 392 5.72 -21.47 -6.73
N ARG A 393 4.53 -21.93 -7.06
CA ARG A 393 3.35 -21.84 -6.18
C ARG A 393 3.59 -22.54 -4.86
N GLU A 394 4.15 -23.75 -4.88
CA GLU A 394 4.49 -24.50 -3.68
C GLU A 394 5.61 -23.81 -2.89
N LEU A 395 6.71 -23.42 -3.57
CA LEU A 395 7.87 -22.79 -2.93
C LEU A 395 7.52 -21.53 -2.15
N LEU A 396 6.67 -20.66 -2.72
CA LEU A 396 6.29 -19.39 -2.11
C LEU A 396 4.95 -19.46 -1.37
N ALA A 397 4.37 -20.65 -1.20
CA ALA A 397 3.05 -20.85 -0.60
C ALA A 397 2.00 -19.86 -1.18
N LEU A 398 1.92 -19.78 -2.51
CA LEU A 398 1.02 -18.89 -3.24
C LEU A 398 -0.42 -19.41 -3.12
N LYS A 399 -1.32 -18.58 -2.61
CA LYS A 399 -2.74 -18.89 -2.48
C LYS A 399 -3.49 -18.51 -3.77
N CYS A 400 -3.76 -19.51 -4.61
CA CYS A 400 -4.56 -19.38 -5.84
C CYS A 400 -5.35 -20.67 -6.10
N HIS A 401 -6.44 -20.59 -6.87
CA HIS A 401 -7.21 -21.77 -7.25
C HIS A 401 -6.46 -22.60 -8.32
N SER A 402 -5.86 -21.92 -9.28
CA SER A 402 -5.07 -22.50 -10.38
C SER A 402 -4.04 -21.48 -10.84
N VAL A 403 -2.88 -21.94 -11.32
CA VAL A 403 -1.87 -21.09 -11.97
C VAL A 403 -2.35 -20.52 -13.32
N ASN A 404 -3.45 -21.04 -13.86
CA ASN A 404 -4.06 -20.55 -15.10
C ASN A 404 -5.07 -19.40 -14.86
N GLN A 405 -5.42 -19.07 -13.58
CA GLN A 405 -6.28 -17.93 -13.32
C GLN A 405 -5.57 -16.61 -13.60
N ASN A 406 -6.35 -15.54 -13.80
CA ASN A 406 -5.80 -14.22 -14.04
C ASN A 406 -5.14 -13.66 -12.78
N ILE A 407 -3.98 -13.00 -12.93
CA ILE A 407 -3.22 -12.43 -11.81
C ILE A 407 -4.00 -11.33 -11.06
N THR A 408 -4.90 -10.63 -11.73
CA THR A 408 -5.71 -9.55 -11.14
C THR A 408 -6.74 -10.05 -10.12
N GLU A 409 -7.05 -11.35 -10.12
CA GLU A 409 -7.94 -11.98 -9.15
C GLU A 409 -7.27 -12.25 -7.79
N LEU A 410 -5.94 -12.11 -7.72
CA LEU A 410 -5.17 -12.35 -6.52
C LEU A 410 -5.17 -11.13 -5.58
N SER A 411 -5.04 -11.39 -4.27
CA SER A 411 -4.70 -10.35 -3.28
C SER A 411 -3.32 -9.75 -3.54
N GLY A 412 -3.08 -8.53 -3.05
CA GLY A 412 -1.83 -7.82 -3.24
C GLY A 412 -0.58 -8.60 -2.83
N GLY A 413 -0.63 -9.31 -1.69
CA GLY A 413 0.47 -10.16 -1.23
C GLY A 413 0.73 -11.35 -2.16
N ASN A 414 -0.33 -11.98 -2.70
CA ASN A 414 -0.16 -13.06 -3.66
C ASN A 414 0.32 -12.55 -5.03
N GLN A 415 -0.12 -11.38 -5.49
CA GLN A 415 0.45 -10.74 -6.68
C GLN A 415 1.95 -10.49 -6.51
N GLN A 416 2.40 -10.02 -5.33
CA GLN A 416 3.82 -9.81 -5.04
C GLN A 416 4.62 -11.12 -5.10
N LYS A 417 4.08 -12.21 -4.58
CA LYS A 417 4.71 -13.54 -4.69
C LYS A 417 4.86 -13.98 -6.14
N VAL A 418 3.88 -13.71 -7.01
CA VAL A 418 3.98 -13.96 -8.45
C VAL A 418 5.12 -13.14 -9.07
N LEU A 419 5.27 -11.86 -8.68
CA LEU A 419 6.37 -11.02 -9.16
C LEU A 419 7.74 -11.52 -8.73
N ILE A 420 7.87 -11.95 -7.48
CA ILE A 420 9.09 -12.58 -6.98
C ILE A 420 9.38 -13.85 -7.80
N SER A 421 8.39 -14.74 -7.98
CA SER A 421 8.52 -15.97 -8.78
C SER A 421 8.97 -15.69 -10.21
N LYS A 422 8.40 -14.67 -10.87
CA LYS A 422 8.79 -14.23 -12.21
C LYS A 422 10.29 -14.03 -12.35
N TRP A 423 10.90 -13.41 -11.35
CA TRP A 423 12.34 -13.14 -11.35
C TRP A 423 13.15 -14.33 -10.88
N LEU A 424 12.68 -15.12 -9.91
CA LEU A 424 13.37 -16.33 -9.45
C LEU A 424 13.53 -17.37 -10.58
N CYS A 425 12.59 -17.44 -11.52
CA CYS A 425 12.71 -18.26 -12.73
C CYS A 425 13.93 -17.93 -13.60
N CYS A 426 14.51 -16.73 -13.42
CA CYS A 426 15.77 -16.32 -14.08
C CYS A 426 17.03 -16.70 -13.30
N CYS A 427 16.94 -17.34 -12.14
CA CYS A 427 18.05 -17.69 -11.26
C CYS A 427 18.99 -16.49 -11.01
N PRO A 428 18.52 -15.37 -10.43
CA PRO A 428 19.35 -14.19 -10.19
C PRO A 428 20.34 -14.43 -9.04
N GLU A 429 21.49 -13.72 -9.07
CA GLU A 429 22.41 -13.63 -7.96
C GLU A 429 22.20 -12.35 -7.14
N VAL A 430 21.73 -11.26 -7.79
CA VAL A 430 21.40 -9.98 -7.16
C VAL A 430 19.93 -9.68 -7.38
N ILE A 431 19.19 -9.38 -6.32
CA ILE A 431 17.77 -9.09 -6.39
C ILE A 431 17.50 -7.73 -5.76
N ILE A 432 16.95 -6.82 -6.54
CA ILE A 432 16.50 -5.50 -6.11
C ILE A 432 15.03 -5.58 -5.75
N PHE A 433 14.67 -5.15 -4.53
CA PHE A 433 13.31 -4.99 -4.04
C PHE A 433 13.06 -3.50 -3.80
N ASP A 434 12.26 -2.87 -4.64
CA ASP A 434 11.89 -1.45 -4.51
C ASP A 434 10.45 -1.35 -3.97
N GLU A 435 10.31 -0.89 -2.74
CA GLU A 435 9.05 -0.81 -2.00
C GLU A 435 8.24 -2.13 -2.04
N PRO A 436 8.85 -3.29 -1.67
CA PRO A 436 8.28 -4.62 -1.94
C PRO A 436 6.95 -4.87 -1.24
N THR A 437 6.64 -4.12 -0.20
CA THR A 437 5.48 -4.31 0.68
C THR A 437 4.48 -3.18 0.62
N ARG A 438 4.67 -2.22 -0.29
CA ARG A 438 3.75 -1.10 -0.46
C ARG A 438 2.36 -1.58 -0.87
N GLY A 439 1.34 -1.17 -0.08
CA GLY A 439 -0.05 -1.58 -0.32
C GLY A 439 -0.31 -3.08 -0.11
N ILE A 440 0.49 -3.71 0.76
CA ILE A 440 0.32 -5.10 1.21
C ILE A 440 -0.06 -5.07 2.70
N ASP A 441 -0.90 -6.02 3.11
CA ASP A 441 -1.28 -6.17 4.51
C ASP A 441 -0.11 -6.67 5.40
N VAL A 442 -0.23 -6.44 6.71
CA VAL A 442 0.83 -6.74 7.69
C VAL A 442 1.21 -8.22 7.69
N GLY A 443 0.22 -9.13 7.53
CA GLY A 443 0.49 -10.56 7.50
C GLY A 443 1.26 -10.97 6.25
N ALA A 444 0.87 -10.44 5.08
CA ALA A 444 1.58 -10.71 3.83
C ALA A 444 2.95 -10.02 3.77
N LYS A 445 3.15 -8.85 4.41
CA LYS A 445 4.48 -8.22 4.57
C LYS A 445 5.46 -9.21 5.23
N ALA A 446 5.04 -9.84 6.31
CA ALA A 446 5.84 -10.84 7.04
C ALA A 446 6.25 -12.03 6.16
N GLU A 447 5.34 -12.51 5.31
CA GLU A 447 5.62 -13.59 4.37
C GLU A 447 6.68 -13.17 3.33
N ILE A 448 6.62 -11.92 2.83
CA ILE A 448 7.60 -11.37 1.90
C ILE A 448 8.98 -11.22 2.56
N TYR A 449 9.04 -10.72 3.80
CA TYR A 449 10.32 -10.61 4.54
C TYR A 449 10.96 -11.98 4.76
N LYS A 450 10.15 -13.00 5.08
CA LYS A 450 10.64 -14.38 5.18
C LYS A 450 11.24 -14.87 3.86
N VAL A 451 10.58 -14.60 2.74
CA VAL A 451 11.11 -14.94 1.41
C VAL A 451 12.43 -14.22 1.13
N MET A 452 12.53 -12.92 1.43
CA MET A 452 13.77 -12.16 1.25
C MET A 452 14.92 -12.73 2.10
N ARG A 453 14.65 -13.04 3.38
CA ARG A 453 15.66 -13.64 4.27
C ARG A 453 16.10 -15.02 3.76
N GLN A 454 15.17 -15.87 3.36
CA GLN A 454 15.49 -17.18 2.80
C GLN A 454 16.36 -17.07 1.54
N LEU A 455 16.06 -16.13 0.64
CA LEU A 455 16.87 -15.87 -0.55
C LEU A 455 18.29 -15.42 -0.19
N ALA A 456 18.43 -14.58 0.85
CA ALA A 456 19.72 -14.18 1.35
C ALA A 456 20.48 -15.38 1.98
N ASP A 457 19.82 -16.20 2.79
CA ASP A 457 20.38 -17.42 3.37
C ASP A 457 20.83 -18.42 2.29
N ASP A 458 20.15 -18.44 1.14
CA ASP A 458 20.53 -19.18 -0.08
C ASP A 458 21.73 -18.52 -0.83
N GLY A 459 22.36 -17.50 -0.24
CA GLY A 459 23.54 -16.82 -0.76
C GLY A 459 23.28 -15.76 -1.83
N LYS A 460 22.04 -15.30 -1.99
CA LYS A 460 21.70 -14.17 -2.88
C LYS A 460 22.05 -12.84 -2.23
N VAL A 461 22.41 -11.85 -3.05
CA VAL A 461 22.53 -10.45 -2.63
C VAL A 461 21.16 -9.78 -2.76
N ILE A 462 20.68 -9.15 -1.69
CA ILE A 462 19.41 -8.44 -1.67
C ILE A 462 19.65 -6.95 -1.46
N LEU A 463 19.13 -6.13 -2.37
CA LEU A 463 19.08 -4.67 -2.24
C LEU A 463 17.62 -4.29 -1.98
N MET A 464 17.30 -3.75 -0.79
CA MET A 464 15.95 -3.40 -0.41
C MET A 464 15.81 -1.88 -0.28
N VAL A 465 14.91 -1.29 -1.04
CA VAL A 465 14.47 0.11 -0.86
C VAL A 465 13.12 0.10 -0.14
N SER A 466 12.99 0.85 0.94
CA SER A 466 11.70 1.09 1.60
C SER A 466 11.62 2.52 2.13
N SER A 467 10.42 3.10 2.07
CA SER A 467 10.08 4.35 2.71
C SER A 467 9.67 4.17 4.18
N GLU A 468 9.40 2.93 4.60
CA GLU A 468 9.05 2.59 5.98
C GLU A 468 10.32 2.17 6.73
N LEU A 469 10.86 3.05 7.58
CA LEU A 469 12.07 2.76 8.38
C LEU A 469 11.95 1.51 9.26
N PRO A 470 10.80 1.23 9.91
CA PRO A 470 10.64 -0.01 10.66
C PRO A 470 10.87 -1.28 9.83
N GLU A 471 10.53 -1.27 8.54
CA GLU A 471 10.79 -2.41 7.65
C GLU A 471 12.29 -2.63 7.45
N ILE A 472 13.02 -1.54 7.17
CA ILE A 472 14.47 -1.58 6.97
C ILE A 472 15.17 -2.08 8.23
N ILE A 473 14.79 -1.56 9.41
CA ILE A 473 15.34 -2.00 10.70
C ILE A 473 15.03 -3.48 10.97
N THR A 474 13.86 -3.95 10.53
CA THR A 474 13.42 -5.33 10.79
C THR A 474 14.15 -6.35 9.90
N VAL A 475 14.39 -6.02 8.63
CA VAL A 475 14.75 -6.99 7.59
C VAL A 475 16.24 -6.94 7.20
N CYS A 476 16.83 -5.74 7.22
CA CYS A 476 18.15 -5.51 6.63
C CYS A 476 19.30 -5.78 7.60
N ASP A 477 20.44 -6.22 7.09
CA ASP A 477 21.66 -6.44 7.85
C ASP A 477 22.47 -5.13 8.01
N ARG A 478 22.52 -4.31 6.94
CA ARG A 478 23.10 -2.97 6.91
C ARG A 478 22.15 -2.00 6.23
N ILE A 479 22.31 -0.72 6.55
CA ILE A 479 21.42 0.36 6.11
C ILE A 479 22.26 1.45 5.43
N ALA A 480 22.06 1.63 4.13
CA ALA A 480 22.62 2.72 3.34
C ALA A 480 21.67 3.92 3.37
N VAL A 481 22.08 5.04 3.95
CA VAL A 481 21.25 6.23 4.11
C VAL A 481 21.52 7.21 2.98
N PHE A 482 20.44 7.69 2.36
CA PHE A 482 20.46 8.59 1.20
C PHE A 482 19.94 9.98 1.53
N CYS A 483 20.67 10.99 1.09
CA CYS A 483 20.25 12.38 1.11
C CYS A 483 20.62 13.06 -0.21
N GLU A 484 19.66 13.70 -0.88
CA GLU A 484 19.86 14.51 -2.10
C GLU A 484 20.75 13.88 -3.18
N GLY A 485 20.54 12.60 -3.47
CA GLY A 485 21.27 11.86 -4.49
C GLY A 485 22.67 11.39 -4.08
N ARG A 486 23.02 11.47 -2.81
CA ARG A 486 24.28 11.00 -2.24
C ARG A 486 24.05 9.92 -1.18
N LEU A 487 24.97 9.03 -1.07
CA LEU A 487 25.09 8.09 0.04
C LEU A 487 25.80 8.82 1.20
N THR A 488 25.08 9.10 2.28
CA THR A 488 25.63 9.84 3.42
C THR A 488 26.33 8.93 4.41
N GLN A 489 25.77 7.73 4.67
CA GLN A 489 26.33 6.77 5.61
C GLN A 489 25.85 5.34 5.29
N ILE A 490 26.63 4.34 5.68
CA ILE A 490 26.23 2.94 5.78
C ILE A 490 26.32 2.53 7.24
N LEU A 491 25.18 2.20 7.83
CA LEU A 491 25.04 1.80 9.23
C LEU A 491 24.94 0.28 9.31
N THR A 492 25.61 -0.33 10.28
CA THR A 492 25.35 -1.73 10.65
C THR A 492 24.07 -1.77 11.47
N ASN A 493 23.11 -2.56 11.05
CA ASN A 493 21.85 -2.69 11.78
C ASN A 493 22.09 -3.47 13.08
N ARG A 494 21.46 -3.02 14.16
CA ARG A 494 21.58 -3.59 15.51
C ARG A 494 20.22 -3.52 16.20
N ASP A 495 20.04 -4.30 17.24
CA ASP A 495 18.73 -4.44 17.91
C ASP A 495 18.21 -3.14 18.56
N ASP A 496 19.10 -2.22 18.91
CA ASP A 496 18.79 -0.92 19.50
C ASP A 496 18.74 0.22 18.47
N MET A 497 18.81 -0.09 17.16
CA MET A 497 18.75 0.90 16.08
C MET A 497 17.41 1.67 16.13
N SER A 498 17.48 3.00 16.18
CA SER A 498 16.29 3.86 16.17
C SER A 498 16.06 4.51 14.80
N GLU A 499 14.81 4.89 14.54
CA GLU A 499 14.46 5.64 13.33
C GLU A 499 15.14 7.01 13.30
N GLU A 500 15.29 7.67 14.48
CA GLU A 500 15.93 8.97 14.63
C GLU A 500 17.40 8.92 14.23
N GLU A 501 18.12 7.83 14.57
CA GLU A 501 19.52 7.62 14.18
C GLU A 501 19.68 7.55 12.66
N ILE A 502 18.78 6.86 11.97
CA ILE A 502 18.78 6.79 10.50
C ILE A 502 18.43 8.15 9.90
N MET A 503 17.39 8.80 10.46
CA MET A 503 16.92 10.11 9.97
C MET A 503 17.95 11.21 10.13
N ALA A 504 18.80 11.17 11.14
CA ALA A 504 19.90 12.12 11.32
C ALA A 504 20.84 12.18 10.10
N TRP A 505 21.05 11.05 9.40
CA TRP A 505 21.83 10.98 8.17
C TRP A 505 21.03 11.21 6.88
N ALA A 506 19.69 11.14 6.96
CA ALA A 506 18.81 11.36 5.81
C ALA A 506 18.47 12.84 5.59
N LEU A 507 18.80 13.72 6.53
CA LEU A 507 18.62 15.15 6.42
C LEU A 507 19.88 15.82 5.87
N PRO A 508 19.76 16.94 5.11
CA PRO A 508 20.92 17.72 4.69
C PRO A 508 21.73 18.15 5.93
N GLN A 509 23.01 17.84 5.93
CA GLN A 509 23.94 18.37 6.94
C GLN A 509 24.37 19.76 6.49
N GLU A 510 24.22 20.76 7.38
CA GLU A 510 24.64 22.15 7.13
C GLU A 510 26.14 22.29 6.82
#